data_aa6fd5775a37f94daad51713552f120a
#
_entry.id   aa6fd5775a37f94daad51713552f120a
#
_cell.length_a   1.000
_cell.length_b   1.000
_cell.length_c   1.000
_cell.angle_alpha   90.00
_cell.angle_beta   90.00
_cell.angle_gamma   90.00
#
_symmetry.space_group_name_H-M   'P 1'
#
loop_
_entity.id
_entity.type
_entity.pdbx_description
1 polymer ?
#
loop_
_entity_poly.entity_id
_entity_poly.type
_entity_poly.pdbx_seq_one_letter_code
_entity_poly.pdbx_strand_id
1 'polypeptide(L)'
;LATVLGPGVTMCGLHTNSIASVMDNAFGTPWLVSGALFTICLGIVVCGGIKRIGSISEPMSIAMCIIYLILTIGVAVLNASALPGVFALIFKSAFGLEPVFAGIMGSTLNWGIKRGVYSNEAGQGSGAIMCAPTETSHPAKQGLVQVLSIFVDTLVICSASAVIILCSGFYNVQGADGSLIVSQAGDTPYGILYVQEGLNSVFPGNWSGMVLAIATVLFVFTGMMGYYYQAESGMNYLFKGKRGAVWAIRAIFLTSIFSGVLMENEGLWALGDTGVGLMAWFNIIAILLMCKQVKAIMVDFEEQSKKGLDPCFDPSEFGIEDTTGAWDRYAEQKKQRS
;
A
#
# COMPACT_ATOMS: atom_id res chain seq x y z
N LEU A 1 -14.79 10.07 -7.85
CA LEU A 1 -15.27 8.90 -8.61
C LEU A 1 -14.16 7.85 -8.77
N ALA A 2 -12.92 8.26 -9.15
CA ALA A 2 -11.78 7.34 -9.29
C ALA A 2 -11.50 6.55 -7.99
N THR A 3 -11.61 7.19 -6.82
CA THR A 3 -11.45 6.52 -5.51
C THR A 3 -12.57 5.55 -5.16
N VAL A 4 -13.76 5.77 -5.68
CA VAL A 4 -14.88 4.83 -5.52
C VAL A 4 -14.65 3.59 -6.39
N LEU A 5 -14.19 3.78 -7.63
CA LEU A 5 -13.94 2.69 -8.57
C LEU A 5 -12.64 1.93 -8.25
N GLY A 6 -11.52 2.62 -8.02
CA GLY A 6 -10.23 2.01 -7.70
C GLY A 6 -10.28 1.22 -6.38
N PRO A 7 -10.12 1.88 -5.22
CA PRO A 7 -10.14 1.19 -3.92
C PRO A 7 -11.47 0.52 -3.61
N GLY A 8 -12.59 1.08 -4.08
CA GLY A 8 -13.92 0.55 -3.77
C GLY A 8 -14.30 -0.72 -4.54
N VAL A 9 -13.72 -0.96 -5.70
CA VAL A 9 -14.14 -2.06 -6.60
C VAL A 9 -12.95 -2.83 -7.16
N THR A 10 -12.07 -2.18 -7.92
CA THR A 10 -11.10 -2.90 -8.76
C THR A 10 -9.90 -3.46 -7.99
N MET A 11 -9.51 -2.81 -6.89
CA MET A 11 -8.33 -3.23 -6.11
C MET A 11 -8.64 -4.29 -5.04
N CYS A 12 -9.90 -4.44 -4.65
CA CYS A 12 -10.29 -5.27 -3.49
C CYS A 12 -10.07 -6.77 -3.70
N GLY A 13 -10.46 -7.29 -4.85
CA GLY A 13 -10.46 -8.72 -5.12
C GLY A 13 -9.06 -9.35 -5.08
N LEU A 14 -8.04 -8.62 -5.56
CA LEU A 14 -6.65 -9.08 -5.55
C LEU A 14 -6.17 -9.43 -4.13
N HIS A 15 -6.52 -8.63 -3.16
CA HIS A 15 -6.09 -8.80 -1.78
C HIS A 15 -6.73 -10.02 -1.11
N THR A 16 -8.02 -10.26 -1.41
CA THR A 16 -8.71 -11.45 -0.89
C THR A 16 -8.22 -12.72 -1.56
N ASN A 17 -7.90 -12.66 -2.84
CA ASN A 17 -7.23 -13.76 -3.55
C ASN A 17 -5.89 -14.12 -2.90
N SER A 18 -5.08 -13.11 -2.55
CA SER A 18 -3.81 -13.31 -1.86
C SER A 18 -3.98 -13.98 -0.49
N ILE A 19 -5.00 -13.58 0.30
CA ILE A 19 -5.31 -14.25 1.58
C ILE A 19 -5.70 -15.70 1.34
N ALA A 20 -6.61 -15.96 0.40
CA ALA A 20 -7.08 -17.31 0.13
C ALA A 20 -5.91 -18.23 -0.27
N SER A 21 -5.00 -17.72 -1.11
CA SER A 21 -3.81 -18.42 -1.58
C SER A 21 -2.85 -18.79 -0.44
N VAL A 22 -2.48 -17.84 0.44
CA VAL A 22 -1.54 -18.12 1.54
C VAL A 22 -2.16 -18.98 2.64
N MET A 23 -3.46 -18.86 2.88
CA MET A 23 -4.19 -19.66 3.87
C MET A 23 -4.39 -21.10 3.40
N ASP A 24 -4.66 -21.30 2.12
CA ASP A 24 -4.70 -22.63 1.53
C ASP A 24 -3.33 -23.31 1.61
N ASN A 25 -2.28 -22.63 1.18
CA ASN A 25 -0.92 -23.15 1.21
C ASN A 25 -0.40 -23.44 2.62
N ALA A 26 -0.74 -22.61 3.61
CA ALA A 26 -0.27 -22.78 5.00
C ALA A 26 -1.09 -23.79 5.81
N PHE A 27 -2.41 -23.79 5.64
CA PHE A 27 -3.35 -24.51 6.51
C PHE A 27 -4.29 -25.46 5.77
N GLY A 28 -4.24 -25.51 4.43
CA GLY A 28 -5.16 -26.30 3.61
C GLY A 28 -6.62 -25.81 3.67
N THR A 29 -6.83 -24.53 3.96
CA THR A 29 -8.19 -23.97 4.09
C THR A 29 -8.80 -23.70 2.72
N PRO A 30 -10.04 -24.16 2.46
CA PRO A 30 -10.70 -23.88 1.19
C PRO A 30 -10.82 -22.37 0.93
N TRP A 31 -10.56 -21.95 -0.29
CA TRP A 31 -10.58 -20.54 -0.72
C TRP A 31 -11.87 -19.80 -0.34
N LEU A 32 -13.03 -20.44 -0.58
CA LEU A 32 -14.33 -19.88 -0.23
C LEU A 32 -14.47 -19.61 1.28
N VAL A 33 -13.94 -20.50 2.11
CA VAL A 33 -14.02 -20.37 3.57
C VAL A 33 -13.14 -19.19 4.02
N SER A 34 -11.90 -19.11 3.53
CA SER A 34 -10.99 -18.02 3.85
C SER A 34 -11.56 -16.67 3.40
N GLY A 35 -12.09 -16.58 2.17
CA GLY A 35 -12.70 -15.37 1.64
C GLY A 35 -13.99 -14.96 2.36
N ALA A 36 -14.86 -15.92 2.68
CA ALA A 36 -16.09 -15.64 3.42
C ALA A 36 -15.79 -15.13 4.83
N LEU A 37 -14.92 -15.82 5.57
CA LEU A 37 -14.53 -15.43 6.92
C LEU A 37 -13.90 -14.04 6.94
N PHE A 38 -12.97 -13.78 6.02
CA PHE A 38 -12.34 -12.46 5.87
C PHE A 38 -13.37 -11.37 5.58
N THR A 39 -14.27 -11.60 4.61
CA THR A 39 -15.29 -10.62 4.22
C THR A 39 -16.25 -10.32 5.36
N ILE A 40 -16.67 -11.34 6.14
CA ILE A 40 -17.54 -11.16 7.31
C ILE A 40 -16.83 -10.35 8.39
N CYS A 41 -15.60 -10.73 8.76
CA CYS A 41 -14.83 -10.01 9.78
C CYS A 41 -14.61 -8.54 9.40
N LEU A 42 -14.23 -8.29 8.15
CA LEU A 42 -14.06 -6.93 7.65
C LEU A 42 -15.38 -6.16 7.64
N GLY A 43 -16.46 -6.78 7.21
CA GLY A 43 -17.80 -6.18 7.22
C GLY A 43 -18.24 -5.71 8.62
N ILE A 44 -17.97 -6.50 9.66
CA ILE A 44 -18.24 -6.12 11.04
C ILE A 44 -17.48 -4.85 11.45
N VAL A 45 -16.21 -4.73 11.05
CA VAL A 45 -15.39 -3.56 11.39
C VAL A 45 -15.82 -2.33 10.59
N VAL A 46 -15.97 -2.47 9.28
CA VAL A 46 -16.35 -1.40 8.36
C VAL A 46 -17.73 -0.80 8.71
N CYS A 47 -18.69 -1.62 9.14
CA CYS A 47 -19.98 -1.12 9.59
C CYS A 47 -19.91 -0.28 10.89
N GLY A 48 -18.82 -0.37 11.65
CA GLY A 48 -18.57 0.40 12.86
C GLY A 48 -18.08 1.84 12.65
N GLY A 49 -17.77 2.23 11.41
CA GLY A 49 -17.35 3.59 11.04
C GLY A 49 -15.85 3.89 11.28
N ILE A 50 -15.44 5.11 10.88
CA ILE A 50 -14.02 5.51 10.80
C ILE A 50 -13.26 5.41 12.13
N LYS A 51 -13.86 5.75 13.26
CA LYS A 51 -13.18 5.67 14.56
C LYS A 51 -12.79 4.24 14.92
N ARG A 52 -13.66 3.28 14.60
CA ARG A 52 -13.39 1.85 14.81
C ARG A 52 -12.31 1.34 13.86
N ILE A 53 -12.34 1.78 12.62
CA ILE A 53 -11.31 1.47 11.62
C ILE A 53 -9.93 1.92 12.15
N GLY A 54 -9.78 3.19 12.55
CA GLY A 54 -8.52 3.72 13.05
C GLY A 54 -7.99 2.98 14.28
N SER A 55 -8.85 2.74 15.29
CA SER A 55 -8.45 2.07 16.54
C SER A 55 -8.01 0.60 16.35
N ILE A 56 -8.50 -0.07 15.31
CA ILE A 56 -8.11 -1.44 14.99
C ILE A 56 -6.88 -1.47 14.08
N SER A 57 -6.80 -0.57 13.08
CA SER A 57 -5.70 -0.56 12.11
C SER A 57 -4.35 -0.25 12.75
N GLU A 58 -4.30 0.67 13.71
CA GLU A 58 -3.05 1.13 14.31
C GLU A 58 -2.24 0.00 14.97
N PRO A 59 -2.76 -0.75 15.96
CA PRO A 59 -2.02 -1.84 16.58
C PRO A 59 -1.74 -3.00 15.63
N MET A 60 -2.66 -3.29 14.69
CA MET A 60 -2.45 -4.34 13.70
C MET A 60 -1.29 -4.02 12.77
N SER A 61 -1.18 -2.76 12.30
CA SER A 61 -0.10 -2.32 11.41
C SER A 61 1.27 -2.47 12.06
N ILE A 62 1.40 -2.10 13.33
CA ILE A 62 2.65 -2.25 14.07
C ILE A 62 3.01 -3.72 14.24
N ALA A 63 2.06 -4.55 14.66
CA ALA A 63 2.29 -5.97 14.89
C ALA A 63 2.74 -6.71 13.61
N MET A 64 2.05 -6.47 12.47
CA MET A 64 2.40 -7.11 11.20
C MET A 64 3.79 -6.69 10.71
N CYS A 65 4.15 -5.39 10.82
CA CYS A 65 5.47 -4.90 10.42
C CYS A 65 6.58 -5.58 11.25
N ILE A 66 6.41 -5.67 12.56
CA ILE A 66 7.38 -6.33 13.44
C ILE A 66 7.54 -7.80 13.08
N ILE A 67 6.45 -8.54 12.91
CA ILE A 67 6.48 -9.96 12.52
C ILE A 67 7.23 -10.12 11.19
N TYR A 68 6.89 -9.32 10.19
CA TYR A 68 7.49 -9.41 8.87
C TYR A 68 8.99 -9.10 8.88
N LEU A 69 9.41 -8.06 9.60
CA LEU A 69 10.81 -7.69 9.73
C LEU A 69 11.62 -8.75 10.51
N ILE A 70 11.04 -9.37 11.54
CA ILE A 70 11.70 -10.49 12.27
C ILE A 70 11.96 -11.66 11.32
N LEU A 71 10.98 -12.06 10.50
CA LEU A 71 11.15 -13.12 9.51
C LEU A 71 12.25 -12.75 8.49
N THR A 72 12.24 -11.51 8.01
CA THR A 72 13.26 -11.01 7.06
C THR A 72 14.65 -11.03 7.64
N ILE A 73 14.83 -10.52 8.87
CA ILE A 73 16.11 -10.54 9.57
C ILE A 73 16.57 -11.98 9.78
N GLY A 74 15.66 -12.89 10.11
CA GLY A 74 15.96 -14.31 10.23
C GLY A 74 16.54 -14.89 8.92
N VAL A 75 15.89 -14.62 7.77
CA VAL A 75 16.40 -15.03 6.45
C VAL A 75 17.77 -14.41 6.18
N ALA A 76 17.94 -13.12 6.44
CA ALA A 76 19.19 -12.42 6.20
C ALA A 76 20.35 -12.96 7.05
N VAL A 77 20.10 -13.30 8.31
CA VAL A 77 21.11 -13.88 9.22
C VAL A 77 21.48 -15.31 8.80
N LEU A 78 20.48 -16.15 8.50
CA LEU A 78 20.72 -17.53 8.07
C LEU A 78 21.44 -17.60 6.71
N ASN A 79 21.23 -16.62 5.84
CA ASN A 79 21.85 -16.52 4.52
C ASN A 79 22.85 -15.35 4.42
N ALA A 80 23.51 -14.99 5.52
CA ALA A 80 24.42 -13.84 5.56
C ALA A 80 25.55 -13.90 4.52
N SER A 81 26.03 -15.10 4.19
CA SER A 81 27.04 -15.33 3.15
C SER A 81 26.53 -15.06 1.74
N ALA A 82 25.23 -15.18 1.49
CA ALA A 82 24.62 -14.90 0.19
C ALA A 82 24.34 -13.40 -0.03
N LEU A 83 24.18 -12.61 1.04
CA LEU A 83 23.83 -11.19 0.94
C LEU A 83 24.73 -10.36 0.02
N PRO A 84 26.07 -10.43 0.10
CA PRO A 84 26.93 -9.67 -0.81
C PRO A 84 26.70 -10.03 -2.29
N GLY A 85 26.45 -11.32 -2.57
CA GLY A 85 26.12 -11.82 -3.90
C GLY A 85 24.77 -11.29 -4.40
N VAL A 86 23.76 -11.26 -3.54
CA VAL A 86 22.44 -10.72 -3.85
C VAL A 86 22.52 -9.24 -4.18
N PHE A 87 23.20 -8.42 -3.37
CA PHE A 87 23.39 -7.01 -3.68
C PHE A 87 24.16 -6.82 -4.99
N ALA A 88 25.25 -7.58 -5.21
CA ALA A 88 25.98 -7.54 -6.46
C ALA A 88 25.10 -7.89 -7.67
N LEU A 89 24.24 -8.91 -7.54
CA LEU A 89 23.29 -9.30 -8.57
C LEU A 89 22.29 -8.18 -8.89
N ILE A 90 21.71 -7.55 -7.87
CA ILE A 90 20.78 -6.42 -8.03
C ILE A 90 21.44 -5.28 -8.82
N PHE A 91 22.64 -4.83 -8.40
CA PHE A 91 23.33 -3.74 -9.07
C PHE A 91 23.78 -4.10 -10.49
N LYS A 92 24.35 -5.27 -10.70
CA LYS A 92 24.77 -5.72 -12.03
C LYS A 92 23.56 -5.84 -12.98
N SER A 93 22.44 -6.40 -12.51
CA SER A 93 21.23 -6.52 -13.32
C SER A 93 20.62 -5.17 -13.65
N ALA A 94 20.59 -4.24 -12.68
CA ALA A 94 20.06 -2.89 -12.86
C ALA A 94 20.82 -2.08 -13.92
N PHE A 95 22.13 -2.30 -14.07
CA PHE A 95 22.98 -1.61 -15.06
C PHE A 95 23.26 -2.45 -16.31
N GLY A 96 22.57 -3.56 -16.50
CA GLY A 96 22.70 -4.41 -17.67
C GLY A 96 24.07 -5.12 -17.78
N LEU A 97 24.80 -5.26 -16.67
CA LEU A 97 26.10 -5.91 -16.61
C LEU A 97 26.01 -7.44 -16.58
N GLU A 98 24.82 -7.98 -16.32
CA GLU A 98 24.54 -9.41 -16.43
C GLU A 98 23.94 -9.69 -17.82
N PRO A 99 24.64 -10.44 -18.70
CA PRO A 99 24.19 -10.67 -20.07
C PRO A 99 22.81 -11.34 -20.17
N VAL A 100 22.49 -12.19 -19.20
CA VAL A 100 21.18 -12.91 -19.13
C VAL A 100 20.02 -11.94 -18.97
N PHE A 101 20.20 -10.82 -18.28
CA PHE A 101 19.15 -9.86 -17.99
C PHE A 101 19.20 -8.59 -18.86
N ALA A 102 20.25 -8.41 -19.64
CA ALA A 102 20.41 -7.22 -20.50
C ALA A 102 19.25 -7.06 -21.50
N GLY A 103 18.75 -8.17 -22.05
CA GLY A 103 17.64 -8.17 -23.00
C GLY A 103 16.28 -7.79 -22.40
N ILE A 104 16.12 -7.85 -21.09
CA ILE A 104 14.86 -7.53 -20.39
C ILE A 104 14.92 -6.27 -19.53
N MET A 105 16.02 -5.51 -19.60
CA MET A 105 16.24 -4.32 -18.75
C MET A 105 15.09 -3.31 -18.84
N GLY A 106 14.56 -3.05 -20.04
CA GLY A 106 13.41 -2.16 -20.22
C GLY A 106 12.14 -2.67 -19.54
N SER A 107 11.88 -3.97 -19.62
CA SER A 107 10.77 -4.63 -18.95
C SER A 107 10.93 -4.56 -17.42
N THR A 108 12.12 -4.84 -16.91
CA THR A 108 12.44 -4.78 -15.47
C THR A 108 12.23 -3.38 -14.92
N LEU A 109 12.66 -2.34 -15.64
CA LEU A 109 12.44 -0.95 -15.24
C LEU A 109 10.95 -0.61 -15.17
N ASN A 110 10.19 -1.00 -16.21
CA ASN A 110 8.74 -0.78 -16.27
C ASN A 110 8.02 -1.48 -15.10
N TRP A 111 8.33 -2.75 -14.84
CA TRP A 111 7.76 -3.50 -13.72
C TRP A 111 8.15 -2.90 -12.37
N GLY A 112 9.40 -2.48 -12.20
CA GLY A 112 9.88 -1.84 -10.98
C GLY A 112 9.12 -0.56 -10.65
N ILE A 113 8.96 0.33 -11.64
CA ILE A 113 8.18 1.57 -11.48
C ILE A 113 6.71 1.24 -11.17
N LYS A 114 6.10 0.34 -11.96
CA LYS A 114 4.69 -0.04 -11.81
C LYS A 114 4.40 -0.61 -10.43
N ARG A 115 5.22 -1.55 -9.95
CA ARG A 115 5.03 -2.18 -8.63
C ARG A 115 5.40 -1.25 -7.48
N GLY A 116 6.43 -0.42 -7.62
CA GLY A 116 6.80 0.57 -6.63
C GLY A 116 5.69 1.59 -6.39
N VAL A 117 5.15 2.18 -7.45
CA VAL A 117 4.02 3.13 -7.34
C VAL A 117 2.75 2.44 -6.82
N TYR A 118 2.54 1.17 -7.15
CA TYR A 118 1.41 0.39 -6.61
C TYR A 118 1.52 0.22 -5.09
N SER A 119 2.71 -0.12 -4.59
CA SER A 119 2.95 -0.38 -3.16
C SER A 119 2.87 0.87 -2.30
N ASN A 120 3.63 1.91 -2.66
CA ASN A 120 3.75 3.12 -1.84
C ASN A 120 2.65 4.16 -2.09
N GLU A 121 1.79 3.92 -3.07
CA GLU A 121 0.67 4.78 -3.46
C GLU A 121 1.05 6.24 -3.79
N ALA A 122 2.34 6.51 -4.05
CA ALA A 122 2.83 7.85 -4.36
C ALA A 122 2.18 8.41 -5.64
N GLY A 123 1.60 9.59 -5.54
CA GLY A 123 0.93 10.23 -6.65
C GLY A 123 -0.49 9.73 -6.97
N GLN A 124 -1.01 8.74 -6.26
CA GLN A 124 -2.37 8.22 -6.47
C GLN A 124 -3.46 9.08 -5.81
N GLY A 125 -3.11 9.94 -4.84
CA GLY A 125 -4.06 10.77 -4.09
C GLY A 125 -4.68 10.09 -2.88
N SER A 126 -4.44 8.81 -2.68
CA SER A 126 -4.89 8.04 -1.52
C SER A 126 -4.37 8.63 -0.21
N GLY A 127 -3.09 8.96 -0.15
CA GLY A 127 -2.46 9.60 1.01
C GLY A 127 -3.16 10.89 1.43
N ALA A 128 -3.55 11.75 0.49
CA ALA A 128 -4.26 12.99 0.79
C ALA A 128 -5.63 12.73 1.43
N ILE A 129 -6.37 11.71 0.95
CA ILE A 129 -7.68 11.33 1.49
C ILE A 129 -7.52 10.73 2.89
N MET A 130 -6.53 9.85 3.07
CA MET A 130 -6.26 9.20 4.36
C MET A 130 -5.81 10.20 5.43
N CYS A 131 -5.12 11.27 5.03
CA CYS A 131 -4.64 12.32 5.95
C CYS A 131 -5.68 13.38 6.26
N ALA A 132 -6.74 13.51 5.46
CA ALA A 132 -7.74 14.56 5.63
C ALA A 132 -8.35 14.65 7.04
N PRO A 133 -8.61 13.54 7.77
CA PRO A 133 -9.15 13.58 9.12
C PRO A 133 -8.10 13.84 10.21
N THR A 134 -6.82 13.98 9.86
CA THR A 134 -5.75 14.15 10.84
C THR A 134 -5.76 15.56 11.40
N GLU A 135 -5.86 15.68 12.72
CA GLU A 135 -5.75 16.97 13.40
C GLU A 135 -4.27 17.38 13.49
N THR A 136 -3.91 18.49 12.83
CA THR A 136 -2.54 19.02 12.81
C THR A 136 -2.57 20.55 12.75
N SER A 137 -1.55 21.20 13.29
CA SER A 137 -1.47 22.67 13.28
C SER A 137 -1.07 23.26 11.92
N HIS A 138 -0.44 22.46 11.07
CA HIS A 138 0.02 22.89 9.73
C HIS A 138 0.01 21.70 8.75
N PRO A 139 -0.54 21.85 7.53
CA PRO A 139 -0.68 20.74 6.58
C PRO A 139 0.66 20.14 6.13
N ALA A 140 1.74 20.95 6.09
CA ALA A 140 3.06 20.46 5.75
C ALA A 140 3.59 19.39 6.73
N LYS A 141 3.21 19.43 8.02
CA LYS A 141 3.60 18.39 8.98
C LYS A 141 3.11 17.02 8.52
N GLN A 142 1.84 16.94 8.14
CA GLN A 142 1.26 15.69 7.67
C GLN A 142 1.81 15.30 6.30
N GLY A 143 2.09 16.26 5.42
CA GLY A 143 2.77 16.01 4.16
C GLY A 143 4.15 15.35 4.35
N LEU A 144 4.95 15.83 5.30
CA LEU A 144 6.27 15.26 5.62
C LEU A 144 6.15 13.84 6.20
N VAL A 145 5.14 13.57 7.03
CA VAL A 145 4.86 12.20 7.52
C VAL A 145 4.54 11.26 6.36
N GLN A 146 3.76 11.71 5.37
CA GLN A 146 3.46 10.91 4.17
C GLN A 146 4.71 10.65 3.33
N VAL A 147 5.59 11.63 3.16
CA VAL A 147 6.89 11.41 2.49
C VAL A 147 7.68 10.32 3.21
N LEU A 148 7.78 10.40 4.55
CA LEU A 148 8.47 9.38 5.34
C LEU A 148 7.85 7.99 5.17
N SER A 149 6.51 7.89 5.14
CA SER A 149 5.82 6.60 4.97
C SER A 149 6.16 5.95 3.63
N ILE A 150 6.27 6.71 2.55
CA ILE A 150 6.69 6.23 1.22
C ILE A 150 8.10 5.64 1.26
N PHE A 151 9.04 6.32 1.94
CA PHE A 151 10.40 5.80 2.10
C PHE A 151 10.42 4.52 2.94
N VAL A 152 9.67 4.46 4.03
CA VAL A 152 9.59 3.26 4.88
C VAL A 152 9.00 2.09 4.10
N ASP A 153 7.91 2.29 3.36
CA ASP A 153 7.32 1.25 2.53
C ASP A 153 8.34 0.72 1.50
N THR A 154 8.92 1.60 0.71
CA THR A 154 9.79 1.20 -0.40
C THR A 154 11.13 0.66 0.06
N LEU A 155 11.83 1.37 0.98
CA LEU A 155 13.19 1.01 1.38
C LEU A 155 13.25 -0.06 2.47
N VAL A 156 12.19 -0.21 3.28
CA VAL A 156 12.18 -1.22 4.34
C VAL A 156 11.31 -2.40 3.95
N ILE A 157 10.01 -2.21 3.70
CA ILE A 157 9.08 -3.32 3.49
C ILE A 157 9.28 -4.00 2.14
N CYS A 158 9.38 -3.24 1.04
CA CYS A 158 9.63 -3.85 -0.27
C CYS A 158 11.01 -4.49 -0.35
N SER A 159 12.03 -3.88 0.27
CA SER A 159 13.37 -4.49 0.33
C SER A 159 13.39 -5.75 1.19
N ALA A 160 12.58 -5.82 2.25
CA ALA A 160 12.41 -7.02 3.05
C ALA A 160 11.90 -8.19 2.20
N SER A 161 10.89 -7.96 1.37
CA SER A 161 10.38 -8.97 0.42
C SER A 161 11.44 -9.42 -0.58
N ALA A 162 12.19 -8.45 -1.13
CA ALA A 162 13.29 -8.74 -2.06
C ALA A 162 14.40 -9.59 -1.40
N VAL A 163 14.78 -9.27 -0.16
CA VAL A 163 15.77 -10.06 0.60
C VAL A 163 15.28 -11.49 0.81
N ILE A 164 14.01 -11.69 1.22
CA ILE A 164 13.47 -13.04 1.40
C ILE A 164 13.57 -13.84 0.10
N ILE A 165 13.08 -13.30 -1.00
CA ILE A 165 13.02 -13.98 -2.29
C ILE A 165 14.42 -14.24 -2.85
N LEU A 166 15.31 -13.24 -2.86
CA LEU A 166 16.63 -13.35 -3.49
C LEU A 166 17.61 -14.17 -2.64
N CYS A 167 17.58 -14.05 -1.30
CA CYS A 167 18.44 -14.85 -0.43
C CYS A 167 18.02 -16.31 -0.34
N SER A 168 16.72 -16.62 -0.48
CA SER A 168 16.25 -18.00 -0.57
C SER A 168 16.55 -18.64 -1.92
N GLY A 169 16.81 -17.82 -2.96
CA GLY A 169 16.95 -18.31 -4.33
C GLY A 169 15.62 -18.75 -4.98
N PHE A 170 14.51 -18.53 -4.31
CA PHE A 170 13.19 -19.00 -4.74
C PHE A 170 12.50 -17.96 -5.66
N TYR A 171 12.96 -17.88 -6.91
CA TYR A 171 12.38 -16.93 -7.88
C TYR A 171 12.47 -17.42 -9.32
N ASN A 172 11.58 -16.90 -10.15
CA ASN A 172 11.60 -17.08 -11.60
C ASN A 172 11.87 -15.74 -12.29
N VAL A 173 12.51 -15.78 -13.45
CA VAL A 173 12.68 -14.59 -14.30
C VAL A 173 12.12 -14.90 -15.67
N GLN A 174 11.18 -14.08 -16.13
CA GLN A 174 10.53 -14.24 -17.42
C GLN A 174 11.19 -13.35 -18.47
N GLY A 175 11.46 -13.90 -19.63
CA GLY A 175 11.94 -13.19 -20.81
C GLY A 175 10.86 -12.33 -21.46
N ALA A 176 11.27 -11.52 -22.43
CA ALA A 176 10.37 -10.66 -23.18
C ALA A 176 9.35 -11.44 -24.04
N ASP A 177 9.69 -12.67 -24.39
CA ASP A 177 8.85 -13.61 -25.15
C ASP A 177 7.93 -14.48 -24.28
N GLY A 178 7.96 -14.26 -22.94
CA GLY A 178 7.19 -15.04 -21.98
C GLY A 178 7.86 -16.34 -21.53
N SER A 179 9.00 -16.72 -22.11
CA SER A 179 9.76 -17.89 -21.66
C SER A 179 10.45 -17.64 -20.31
N LEU A 180 10.70 -18.70 -19.53
CA LEU A 180 11.44 -18.58 -18.28
C LEU A 180 12.96 -18.59 -18.57
N ILE A 181 13.63 -17.47 -18.26
CA ILE A 181 15.10 -17.37 -18.33
C ILE A 181 15.72 -18.01 -17.09
N VAL A 182 15.10 -17.84 -15.92
CA VAL A 182 15.46 -18.49 -14.66
C VAL A 182 14.19 -19.13 -14.11
N SER A 183 14.29 -20.41 -13.75
CA SER A 183 13.17 -21.19 -13.17
C SER A 183 13.67 -21.90 -11.92
N GLN A 184 13.67 -21.19 -10.79
CA GLN A 184 14.05 -21.74 -9.48
C GLN A 184 12.84 -21.96 -8.57
N ALA A 185 11.71 -21.33 -8.87
CA ALA A 185 10.47 -21.44 -8.10
C ALA A 185 9.44 -22.40 -8.75
N GLY A 186 9.82 -23.11 -9.82
CA GLY A 186 8.92 -24.03 -10.53
C GLY A 186 7.65 -23.34 -11.01
N ASP A 187 6.51 -24.03 -10.89
CA ASP A 187 5.19 -23.54 -11.33
C ASP A 187 4.47 -22.71 -10.25
N THR A 188 5.20 -22.10 -9.32
CA THR A 188 4.61 -21.26 -8.26
C THR A 188 3.82 -20.10 -8.88
N PRO A 189 2.52 -19.94 -8.54
CA PRO A 189 1.71 -18.86 -9.06
C PRO A 189 2.26 -17.49 -8.67
N TYR A 190 2.13 -16.52 -9.59
CA TYR A 190 2.55 -15.15 -9.37
C TYR A 190 1.85 -14.52 -8.15
N GLY A 191 2.63 -13.95 -7.24
CA GLY A 191 2.11 -13.23 -6.08
C GLY A 191 2.83 -13.55 -4.78
N ILE A 192 2.10 -13.52 -3.66
CA ILE A 192 2.61 -13.65 -2.30
C ILE A 192 3.25 -15.03 -2.02
N LEU A 193 2.89 -16.05 -2.78
CA LEU A 193 3.42 -17.41 -2.62
C LEU A 193 4.93 -17.48 -2.81
N TYR A 194 5.53 -16.61 -3.63
CA TYR A 194 6.99 -16.51 -3.75
C TYR A 194 7.67 -16.19 -2.42
N VAL A 195 7.08 -15.29 -1.63
CA VAL A 195 7.60 -14.95 -0.30
C VAL A 195 7.37 -16.10 0.67
N GLN A 196 6.20 -16.74 0.61
CA GLN A 196 5.84 -17.84 1.51
C GLN A 196 6.74 -19.07 1.30
N GLU A 197 6.91 -19.50 0.07
CA GLU A 197 7.78 -20.62 -0.27
C GLU A 197 9.26 -20.30 -0.08
N GLY A 198 9.65 -19.05 -0.37
CA GLY A 198 10.98 -18.57 -0.03
C GLY A 198 11.30 -18.67 1.46
N LEU A 199 10.36 -18.33 2.33
CA LEU A 199 10.50 -18.52 3.78
C LEU A 199 10.56 -20.01 4.16
N ASN A 200 9.66 -20.83 3.62
CA ASN A 200 9.63 -22.27 3.88
C ASN A 200 10.90 -22.99 3.41
N SER A 201 11.57 -22.48 2.38
CA SER A 201 12.85 -23.05 1.91
C SER A 201 14.03 -22.74 2.84
N VAL A 202 13.97 -21.65 3.59
CA VAL A 202 15.04 -21.23 4.52
C VAL A 202 14.83 -21.78 5.92
N PHE A 203 13.59 -21.78 6.40
CA PHE A 203 13.26 -22.23 7.75
C PHE A 203 12.75 -23.70 7.73
N PRO A 204 13.24 -24.58 8.59
CA PRO A 204 12.79 -25.97 8.63
C PRO A 204 11.33 -26.06 9.09
N GLY A 205 10.53 -26.81 8.34
CA GLY A 205 9.09 -26.95 8.60
C GLY A 205 8.27 -25.75 8.06
N ASN A 206 6.94 -25.89 8.04
CA ASN A 206 6.06 -24.90 7.43
C ASN A 206 5.64 -23.74 8.37
N TRP A 207 6.26 -23.64 9.57
CA TRP A 207 5.85 -22.63 10.56
C TRP A 207 6.04 -21.18 10.07
N SER A 208 7.10 -20.93 9.29
CA SER A 208 7.38 -19.58 8.74
C SER A 208 6.31 -19.15 7.73
N GLY A 209 5.89 -20.07 6.87
CA GLY A 209 4.77 -19.86 5.95
C GLY A 209 3.44 -19.64 6.68
N MET A 210 3.19 -20.34 7.79
CA MET A 210 2.02 -20.14 8.64
C MET A 210 2.04 -18.75 9.29
N VAL A 211 3.18 -18.31 9.83
CA VAL A 211 3.34 -16.99 10.41
C VAL A 211 3.17 -15.90 9.35
N LEU A 212 3.72 -16.10 8.15
CA LEU A 212 3.51 -15.17 7.03
C LEU A 212 2.02 -15.11 6.63
N ALA A 213 1.32 -16.24 6.59
CA ALA A 213 -0.10 -16.25 6.26
C ALA A 213 -0.91 -15.39 7.25
N ILE A 214 -0.64 -15.52 8.55
CA ILE A 214 -1.26 -14.68 9.59
C ILE A 214 -0.89 -13.21 9.38
N ALA A 215 0.39 -12.91 9.16
CA ALA A 215 0.84 -11.53 8.89
C ALA A 215 0.16 -10.95 7.65
N THR A 216 0.01 -11.74 6.58
CA THR A 216 -0.68 -11.33 5.35
C THR A 216 -2.15 -11.00 5.61
N VAL A 217 -2.85 -11.82 6.42
CA VAL A 217 -4.23 -11.49 6.82
C VAL A 217 -4.29 -10.14 7.52
N LEU A 218 -3.37 -9.84 8.44
CA LEU A 218 -3.32 -8.55 9.13
C LEU A 218 -3.01 -7.40 8.15
N PHE A 219 -2.05 -7.57 7.24
CA PHE A 219 -1.72 -6.58 6.19
C PHE A 219 -2.93 -6.26 5.32
N VAL A 220 -3.56 -7.30 4.79
CA VAL A 220 -4.70 -7.12 3.90
C VAL A 220 -5.89 -6.53 4.66
N PHE A 221 -6.10 -6.94 5.90
CA PHE A 221 -7.21 -6.42 6.71
C PHE A 221 -7.07 -4.91 6.94
N THR A 222 -5.88 -4.44 7.30
CA THR A 222 -5.60 -2.99 7.49
C THR A 222 -5.68 -2.23 6.17
N GLY A 223 -5.13 -2.77 5.08
CA GLY A 223 -5.22 -2.17 3.75
C GLY A 223 -6.66 -2.03 3.26
N MET A 224 -7.49 -3.06 3.44
CA MET A 224 -8.89 -3.03 3.04
C MET A 224 -9.72 -2.03 3.86
N MET A 225 -9.41 -1.84 5.14
CA MET A 225 -10.03 -0.77 5.93
C MET A 225 -9.70 0.62 5.36
N GLY A 226 -8.45 0.83 4.93
CA GLY A 226 -8.01 2.05 4.25
C GLY A 226 -8.74 2.27 2.92
N TYR A 227 -8.82 1.25 2.08
CA TYR A 227 -9.53 1.32 0.79
C TYR A 227 -11.02 1.59 0.95
N TYR A 228 -11.66 0.95 1.92
CA TYR A 228 -13.04 1.26 2.25
C TYR A 228 -13.21 2.74 2.65
N TYR A 229 -12.33 3.25 3.52
CA TYR A 229 -12.40 4.65 3.93
C TYR A 229 -12.26 5.61 2.75
N GLN A 230 -11.34 5.37 1.82
CA GLN A 230 -11.19 6.15 0.60
C GLN A 230 -12.46 6.12 -0.26
N ALA A 231 -13.04 4.94 -0.43
CA ALA A 231 -14.28 4.76 -1.20
C ALA A 231 -15.48 5.43 -0.53
N GLU A 232 -15.64 5.29 0.79
CA GLU A 232 -16.71 5.94 1.56
C GLU A 232 -16.57 7.46 1.52
N SER A 233 -15.35 8.00 1.66
CA SER A 233 -15.08 9.44 1.57
C SER A 233 -15.45 9.98 0.19
N GLY A 234 -15.09 9.26 -0.89
CA GLY A 234 -15.50 9.60 -2.25
C GLY A 234 -17.02 9.61 -2.45
N MET A 235 -17.71 8.59 -1.91
CA MET A 235 -19.19 8.52 -1.98
C MET A 235 -19.86 9.62 -1.16
N ASN A 236 -19.35 9.91 0.02
CA ASN A 236 -19.88 10.99 0.86
C ASN A 236 -19.75 12.34 0.17
N TYR A 237 -18.63 12.60 -0.51
CA TYR A 237 -18.44 13.80 -1.30
C TYR A 237 -19.45 13.91 -2.46
N LEU A 238 -19.57 12.84 -3.26
CA LEU A 238 -20.46 12.81 -4.44
C LEU A 238 -21.95 12.94 -4.07
N PHE A 239 -22.37 12.29 -3.01
CA PHE A 239 -23.77 12.18 -2.62
C PHE A 239 -24.14 12.96 -1.36
N LYS A 240 -23.25 13.89 -0.93
CA LYS A 240 -23.48 14.79 0.22
C LYS A 240 -23.93 14.04 1.49
N GLY A 241 -23.27 12.91 1.79
CA GLY A 241 -23.52 12.15 3.02
C GLY A 241 -24.84 11.39 3.08
N LYS A 242 -25.52 11.14 1.95
CA LYS A 242 -26.77 10.34 1.93
C LYS A 242 -26.53 8.93 2.44
N ARG A 243 -27.26 8.50 3.47
CA ARG A 243 -27.14 7.15 4.07
C ARG A 243 -27.25 6.01 3.06
N GLY A 244 -28.12 6.14 2.07
CA GLY A 244 -28.28 5.13 1.02
C GLY A 244 -27.02 4.93 0.18
N ALA A 245 -26.28 6.00 -0.12
CA ALA A 245 -25.02 5.93 -0.85
C ALA A 245 -23.93 5.22 -0.04
N VAL A 246 -23.86 5.47 1.27
CA VAL A 246 -22.94 4.78 2.18
C VAL A 246 -23.23 3.28 2.24
N TRP A 247 -24.50 2.89 2.34
CA TRP A 247 -24.88 1.46 2.32
C TRP A 247 -24.61 0.81 0.96
N ALA A 248 -24.84 1.54 -0.13
CA ALA A 248 -24.52 1.04 -1.47
C ALA A 248 -23.02 0.76 -1.63
N ILE A 249 -22.14 1.69 -1.22
CA ILE A 249 -20.68 1.45 -1.30
C ILE A 249 -20.24 0.30 -0.39
N ARG A 250 -20.83 0.13 0.79
CA ARG A 250 -20.57 -1.01 1.67
C ARG A 250 -20.88 -2.34 0.99
N ALA A 251 -22.06 -2.43 0.40
CA ALA A 251 -22.47 -3.65 -0.31
C ALA A 251 -21.57 -3.93 -1.51
N ILE A 252 -21.29 -2.93 -2.34
CA ILE A 252 -20.40 -3.06 -3.51
C ILE A 252 -19.01 -3.49 -3.07
N PHE A 253 -18.44 -2.83 -2.07
CA PHE A 253 -17.10 -3.12 -1.54
C PHE A 253 -16.97 -4.55 -1.02
N LEU A 254 -17.90 -4.99 -0.17
CA LEU A 254 -17.88 -6.36 0.37
C LEU A 254 -18.11 -7.42 -0.69
N THR A 255 -18.94 -7.13 -1.69
CA THR A 255 -19.13 -8.03 -2.85
C THR A 255 -17.88 -8.12 -3.69
N SER A 256 -17.20 -6.98 -3.96
CA SER A 256 -15.93 -6.96 -4.70
C SER A 256 -14.82 -7.72 -3.97
N ILE A 257 -14.73 -7.59 -2.65
CA ILE A 257 -13.80 -8.36 -1.82
C ILE A 257 -14.07 -9.85 -1.97
N PHE A 258 -15.31 -10.28 -1.78
CA PHE A 258 -15.67 -11.69 -1.88
C PHE A 258 -15.45 -12.26 -3.29
N SER A 259 -15.69 -11.46 -4.34
CA SER A 259 -15.48 -11.90 -5.73
C SER A 259 -14.03 -12.27 -6.04
N GLY A 260 -13.07 -11.76 -5.27
CA GLY A 260 -11.65 -12.04 -5.45
C GLY A 260 -11.27 -13.52 -5.28
N VAL A 261 -12.03 -14.29 -4.50
CA VAL A 261 -11.80 -15.74 -4.39
C VAL A 261 -12.39 -16.56 -5.54
N LEU A 262 -13.20 -15.92 -6.40
CA LEU A 262 -13.85 -16.54 -7.55
C LEU A 262 -13.16 -16.21 -8.88
N MET A 263 -12.22 -15.28 -8.88
CA MET A 263 -11.55 -14.76 -10.07
C MET A 263 -10.11 -15.26 -10.17
N GLU A 264 -9.62 -15.37 -11.39
CA GLU A 264 -8.23 -15.67 -11.67
C GLU A 264 -7.31 -14.50 -11.30
N ASN A 265 -6.10 -14.81 -10.83
CA ASN A 265 -5.14 -13.86 -10.31
C ASN A 265 -4.72 -12.80 -11.36
N GLU A 266 -4.48 -13.20 -12.61
CA GLU A 266 -4.06 -12.27 -13.67
C GLU A 266 -5.11 -11.19 -13.96
N GLY A 267 -6.40 -11.57 -14.02
CA GLY A 267 -7.49 -10.62 -14.20
C GLY A 267 -7.62 -9.62 -13.07
N LEU A 268 -7.40 -10.07 -11.84
CA LEU A 268 -7.42 -9.21 -10.65
C LEU A 268 -6.28 -8.19 -10.64
N TRP A 269 -5.07 -8.60 -11.05
CA TRP A 269 -3.94 -7.68 -11.21
C TRP A 269 -4.22 -6.61 -12.27
N ALA A 270 -4.78 -6.99 -13.42
CA ALA A 270 -5.13 -6.03 -14.46
C ALA A 270 -6.18 -5.01 -14.00
N LEU A 271 -7.19 -5.46 -13.26
CA LEU A 271 -8.20 -4.58 -12.66
C LEU A 271 -7.58 -3.63 -11.61
N GLY A 272 -6.72 -4.14 -10.74
CA GLY A 272 -6.01 -3.34 -9.75
C GLY A 272 -5.14 -2.26 -10.39
N ASP A 273 -4.34 -2.61 -11.38
CA ASP A 273 -3.48 -1.69 -12.14
C ASP A 273 -4.30 -0.59 -12.84
N THR A 274 -5.48 -0.94 -13.38
CA THR A 274 -6.39 0.04 -13.99
C THR A 274 -6.90 1.04 -12.95
N GLY A 275 -7.30 0.56 -11.77
CA GLY A 275 -7.75 1.40 -10.66
C GLY A 275 -6.67 2.38 -10.19
N VAL A 276 -5.45 1.90 -9.98
CA VAL A 276 -4.27 2.71 -9.62
C VAL A 276 -3.99 3.75 -10.69
N GLY A 277 -3.98 3.35 -11.97
CA GLY A 277 -3.73 4.24 -13.09
C GLY A 277 -4.73 5.39 -13.15
N LEU A 278 -6.03 5.10 -13.02
CA LEU A 278 -7.08 6.12 -13.01
C LEU A 278 -6.90 7.12 -11.85
N MET A 279 -6.60 6.64 -10.65
CA MET A 279 -6.37 7.52 -9.50
C MET A 279 -5.15 8.42 -9.72
N ALA A 280 -4.03 7.83 -10.17
CA ALA A 280 -2.79 8.56 -10.40
C ALA A 280 -2.95 9.66 -11.47
N TRP A 281 -3.61 9.38 -12.58
CA TRP A 281 -3.83 10.37 -13.63
C TRP A 281 -4.56 11.63 -13.12
N PHE A 282 -5.68 11.46 -12.45
CA PHE A 282 -6.43 12.61 -11.93
C PHE A 282 -5.67 13.35 -10.84
N ASN A 283 -4.97 12.62 -9.97
CA ASN A 283 -4.24 13.24 -8.87
C ASN A 283 -3.00 14.01 -9.35
N ILE A 284 -2.26 13.49 -10.32
CA ILE A 284 -1.09 14.18 -10.90
C ILE A 284 -1.50 15.50 -11.51
N ILE A 285 -2.63 15.56 -12.25
CA ILE A 285 -3.16 16.82 -12.78
C ILE A 285 -3.47 17.79 -11.65
N ALA A 286 -4.13 17.32 -10.58
CA ALA A 286 -4.44 18.16 -9.42
C ALA A 286 -3.17 18.69 -8.73
N ILE A 287 -2.14 17.85 -8.54
CA ILE A 287 -0.86 18.25 -7.95
C ILE A 287 -0.20 19.35 -8.80
N LEU A 288 -0.17 19.19 -10.14
CA LEU A 288 0.42 20.17 -11.05
C LEU A 288 -0.30 21.51 -10.97
N LEU A 289 -1.62 21.51 -10.89
CA LEU A 289 -2.42 22.72 -10.74
C LEU A 289 -2.19 23.44 -9.41
N MET A 290 -1.98 22.68 -8.32
CA MET A 290 -1.80 23.21 -6.97
C MET A 290 -0.33 23.47 -6.60
N CYS A 291 0.63 23.19 -7.49
CA CYS A 291 2.05 23.20 -7.13
C CYS A 291 2.54 24.57 -6.61
N LYS A 292 1.99 25.68 -7.08
CA LYS A 292 2.32 27.03 -6.57
C LYS A 292 1.85 27.22 -5.12
N GLN A 293 0.64 26.78 -4.80
CA GLN A 293 0.09 26.87 -3.44
C GLN A 293 0.87 25.98 -2.48
N VAL A 294 1.17 24.75 -2.89
CA VAL A 294 1.97 23.80 -2.09
C VAL A 294 3.35 24.37 -1.77
N LYS A 295 4.01 24.99 -2.77
CA LYS A 295 5.30 25.65 -2.56
C LYS A 295 5.19 26.81 -1.55
N ALA A 296 4.18 27.65 -1.66
CA ALA A 296 3.98 28.77 -0.74
C ALA A 296 3.74 28.28 0.70
N ILE A 297 2.91 27.25 0.87
CA ILE A 297 2.64 26.62 2.18
C ILE A 297 3.91 26.01 2.78
N MET A 298 4.77 25.38 1.96
CA MET A 298 6.04 24.83 2.44
C MET A 298 7.02 25.90 2.89
N VAL A 299 7.08 27.03 2.15
CA VAL A 299 7.91 28.19 2.54
C VAL A 299 7.45 28.76 3.88
N ASP A 300 6.15 28.95 4.07
CA ASP A 300 5.58 29.40 5.35
C ASP A 300 5.95 28.45 6.51
N PHE A 301 5.82 27.15 6.29
CA PHE A 301 6.22 26.15 7.26
C PHE A 301 7.70 26.26 7.65
N GLU A 302 8.58 26.40 6.67
CA GLU A 302 10.03 26.54 6.90
C GLU A 302 10.37 27.84 7.63
N GLU A 303 9.74 28.94 7.29
CA GLU A 303 9.99 30.25 7.94
C GLU A 303 9.58 30.24 9.40
N GLN A 304 8.42 29.67 9.73
CA GLN A 304 7.98 29.52 11.10
C GLN A 304 8.90 28.58 11.89
N SER A 305 9.31 27.45 11.28
CA SER A 305 10.23 26.50 11.90
C SER A 305 11.62 27.10 12.16
N LYS A 306 12.15 27.91 11.23
CA LYS A 306 13.44 28.62 11.39
C LYS A 306 13.40 29.64 12.54
N LYS A 307 12.24 30.20 12.85
CA LYS A 307 12.04 31.09 13.99
C LYS A 307 11.86 30.34 15.32
N GLY A 308 11.95 29.00 15.32
CA GLY A 308 11.74 28.15 16.50
C GLY A 308 10.27 28.06 16.95
N LEU A 309 9.34 28.47 16.10
CA LEU A 309 7.91 28.40 16.38
C LEU A 309 7.33 27.05 15.97
N ASP A 310 6.31 26.61 16.67
CA ASP A 310 5.47 25.52 16.17
C ASP A 310 4.60 26.02 15.02
N PRO A 311 4.79 25.56 13.75
CA PRO A 311 4.10 26.12 12.61
C PRO A 311 2.58 25.98 12.72
N CYS A 312 1.89 27.10 12.51
CA CYS A 312 0.44 27.20 12.45
C CYS A 312 -0.01 27.70 11.07
N PHE A 313 -1.12 27.17 10.58
CA PHE A 313 -1.63 27.45 9.24
C PHE A 313 -2.82 28.40 9.28
N ASP A 314 -2.78 29.45 8.44
CA ASP A 314 -3.91 30.31 8.15
C ASP A 314 -4.28 30.16 6.65
N PRO A 315 -5.40 29.51 6.31
CA PRO A 315 -5.80 29.29 4.92
C PRO A 315 -5.98 30.58 4.13
N SER A 316 -6.40 31.65 4.79
CA SER A 316 -6.70 32.94 4.15
C SER A 316 -5.47 33.58 3.48
N GLU A 317 -4.27 33.35 4.02
CA GLU A 317 -3.01 33.85 3.46
C GLU A 317 -2.67 33.22 2.09
N PHE A 318 -3.25 32.05 1.81
CA PHE A 318 -3.00 31.27 0.58
C PHE A 318 -4.18 31.28 -0.39
N GLY A 319 -5.21 32.10 -0.11
CA GLY A 319 -6.44 32.13 -0.91
C GLY A 319 -7.24 30.84 -0.86
N ILE A 320 -7.14 30.10 0.25
CA ILE A 320 -7.88 28.86 0.49
C ILE A 320 -9.07 29.20 1.39
N GLU A 321 -10.27 28.83 0.95
CA GLU A 321 -11.50 29.00 1.72
C GLU A 321 -11.67 27.83 2.69
N ASP A 322 -11.64 28.11 3.99
CA ASP A 322 -11.98 27.11 5.01
C ASP A 322 -13.48 27.09 5.27
N THR A 323 -14.19 26.24 4.55
CA THR A 323 -15.64 26.08 4.69
C THR A 323 -16.04 25.32 5.96
N THR A 324 -15.08 24.72 6.67
CA THR A 324 -15.32 23.84 7.83
C THR A 324 -14.96 24.47 9.15
N GLY A 325 -14.19 25.57 9.15
CA GLY A 325 -13.61 26.18 10.36
C GLY A 325 -12.54 25.29 11.04
N ALA A 326 -12.03 24.30 10.33
CA ALA A 326 -11.05 23.37 10.89
C ALA A 326 -9.72 24.05 11.26
N TRP A 327 -9.39 25.14 10.61
CA TRP A 327 -8.15 25.89 10.77
C TRP A 327 -8.28 27.14 11.66
N ASP A 328 -9.50 27.55 12.04
CA ASP A 328 -9.74 28.82 12.79
C ASP A 328 -8.86 28.95 14.02
N ARG A 329 -8.77 27.89 14.85
CA ARG A 329 -7.93 27.84 16.04
C ARG A 329 -6.45 28.10 15.74
N TYR A 330 -5.94 27.53 14.67
CA TYR A 330 -4.53 27.65 14.29
C TYR A 330 -4.24 29.00 13.62
N ALA A 331 -5.17 29.52 12.85
CA ALA A 331 -5.10 30.85 12.27
C ALA A 331 -5.05 31.94 13.37
N GLU A 332 -5.88 31.82 14.42
CA GLU A 332 -5.83 32.70 15.58
C GLU A 332 -4.49 32.62 16.33
N GLN A 333 -3.98 31.41 16.55
CA GLN A 333 -2.67 31.22 17.17
C GLN A 333 -1.53 31.83 16.35
N LYS A 334 -1.60 31.75 15.02
CA LYS A 334 -0.62 32.36 14.11
C LYS A 334 -0.65 33.89 14.25
N LYS A 335 -1.85 34.50 14.22
CA LYS A 335 -2.03 35.95 14.37
C LYS A 335 -1.54 36.50 15.70
N GLN A 336 -1.64 35.72 16.79
CA GLN A 336 -1.13 36.13 18.10
C GLN A 336 0.40 36.08 18.20
N ARG A 337 1.09 35.39 17.31
CA ARG A 337 2.54 35.22 17.27
C ARG A 337 3.24 36.12 16.25
N SER A 338 2.50 36.71 15.32
CA SER A 338 2.98 37.68 14.34
C SER A 338 3.04 39.08 14.93
#